data_7d877745a1a85f2e1793d3a3ebd442c3
#
_entry.id   7d877745a1a85f2e1793d3a3ebd442c3
#
_cell.length_a   1.000
_cell.length_b   1.000
_cell.length_c   1.000
_cell.angle_alpha   90.00
_cell.angle_beta   90.00
_cell.angle_gamma   90.00
#
_symmetry.space_group_name_H-M   'P 1'
#
loop_
_entity.id
_entity.type
_entity.pdbx_description
1 polymer ?
#
loop_
_entity_poly.entity_id
_entity_poly.type
_entity_poly.pdbx_seq_one_letter_code
_entity_poly.pdbx_strand_id
1 'polypeptide(L)'
;MARLLAALWLVGCGARTGLSELDPDADGADAARPECRRVEHCDDGVACTDDRCEAGRCVHAARSERCDEGLFCSGPGRCDLELGCVFDRDPCDDAVACTEDVCDERLDRCLPMPRSELCPLSHRCDPERGCIARAIVHTTSYLWEVDLPSGELHRLARLYISLTDISLHPDGRLFGIDSNALFRVDEATGSASWIANLSEYSVALDVMPDGALVAAGLTSIVRIDPDTGASERIALFPAGFGASGDIAFVRGRMLIATTDSPGAGTTSPDFLFEVPSDGGLAFEIGVIGFACVWGLAPFGDTLYGFTCNGQLLEVDPDTGRGRVIADLDTLRIWGAAAR
;
A
#
# COMPACT_ATOMS: atom_id res chain seq x y z
N MET A 1 -33.96 14.35 -25.87
CA MET A 1 -34.23 14.93 -27.19
C MET A 1 -33.10 15.89 -27.54
N ALA A 2 -32.20 15.50 -28.43
CA ALA A 2 -31.36 16.36 -29.27
C ALA A 2 -30.53 15.43 -30.15
N ARG A 3 -30.77 15.49 -31.44
CA ARG A 3 -30.17 14.65 -32.52
C ARG A 3 -28.85 15.29 -32.94
N LEU A 4 -27.79 14.49 -33.04
CA LEU A 4 -26.58 14.83 -33.78
C LEU A 4 -26.76 14.46 -35.25
N LEU A 5 -26.49 15.40 -36.12
CA LEU A 5 -26.39 15.27 -37.58
C LEU A 5 -24.93 14.99 -37.95
N ALA A 6 -24.70 13.89 -38.65
CA ALA A 6 -23.44 13.58 -39.29
C ALA A 6 -23.49 14.10 -40.73
N ALA A 7 -22.48 14.87 -41.16
CA ALA A 7 -22.30 15.32 -42.54
C ALA A 7 -21.29 14.40 -43.24
N LEU A 8 -21.75 13.68 -44.27
CA LEU A 8 -20.93 12.97 -45.24
C LEU A 8 -20.49 13.95 -46.33
N TRP A 9 -19.20 13.99 -46.63
CA TRP A 9 -18.68 14.58 -47.86
C TRP A 9 -18.25 13.46 -48.82
N LEU A 10 -18.96 13.35 -49.93
CA LEU A 10 -18.62 12.57 -51.10
C LEU A 10 -17.77 13.48 -52.03
N VAL A 11 -16.56 13.03 -52.38
CA VAL A 11 -15.78 13.63 -53.47
C VAL A 11 -15.71 12.62 -54.63
N GLY A 12 -16.19 13.06 -55.76
CA GLY A 12 -16.41 12.25 -56.94
C GLY A 12 -15.13 11.92 -57.71
N CYS A 13 -15.14 10.75 -58.29
CA CYS A 13 -14.21 10.26 -59.29
C CYS A 13 -14.47 10.94 -60.67
N GLY A 14 -13.46 11.68 -61.19
CA GLY A 14 -13.41 12.14 -62.53
C GLY A 14 -12.45 11.30 -63.37
N ALA A 15 -12.96 10.42 -64.20
CA ALA A 15 -12.20 9.70 -65.19
C ALA A 15 -11.89 10.63 -66.39
N ARG A 16 -10.63 10.78 -66.70
CA ARG A 16 -10.19 11.27 -68.03
C ARG A 16 -9.39 10.17 -68.71
N THR A 17 -9.97 9.64 -69.80
CA THR A 17 -9.34 8.80 -70.77
C THR A 17 -8.47 9.69 -71.71
N GLY A 18 -7.18 9.47 -71.64
CA GLY A 18 -6.24 10.00 -72.63
C GLY A 18 -5.39 8.85 -73.13
N LEU A 19 -5.73 8.36 -74.29
CA LEU A 19 -4.85 7.51 -75.11
C LEU A 19 -3.74 8.39 -75.63
N SER A 20 -2.49 8.10 -75.33
CA SER A 20 -1.32 8.58 -75.98
C SER A 20 -0.33 7.44 -76.20
N GLU A 21 0.07 7.36 -77.45
CA GLU A 21 0.93 6.48 -78.22
C GLU A 21 2.04 5.77 -77.42
N LEU A 22 2.17 4.49 -77.73
CA LEU A 22 3.31 3.65 -77.35
C LEU A 22 4.55 4.08 -78.13
N ASP A 23 5.55 4.54 -77.39
CA ASP A 23 6.89 4.77 -77.88
C ASP A 23 7.71 3.47 -77.63
N PRO A 24 8.25 2.84 -78.71
CA PRO A 24 8.86 1.52 -78.64
C PRO A 24 10.36 1.54 -78.37
N ASP A 25 10.92 2.53 -77.66
CA ASP A 25 12.35 2.58 -77.32
C ASP A 25 12.61 2.96 -75.87
N ALA A 26 12.15 2.10 -74.94
CA ALA A 26 12.52 2.23 -73.52
C ALA A 26 13.09 0.91 -72.99
N ASP A 27 14.03 0.31 -73.69
CA ASP A 27 15.00 -0.64 -73.11
C ASP A 27 16.18 0.14 -72.53
N GLY A 28 15.92 0.95 -71.52
CA GLY A 28 16.91 1.52 -70.62
C GLY A 28 16.71 0.90 -69.23
N ALA A 29 17.39 -0.19 -68.91
CA ALA A 29 17.58 -0.64 -67.56
C ALA A 29 18.15 0.55 -66.80
N ASP A 30 17.29 1.22 -66.01
CA ASP A 30 17.69 2.25 -65.05
C ASP A 30 18.52 1.54 -63.99
N ALA A 31 19.82 1.42 -64.22
CA ALA A 31 20.79 0.94 -63.25
C ALA A 31 20.71 1.95 -62.11
N ALA A 32 20.00 1.59 -61.02
CA ALA A 32 19.81 2.40 -59.86
C ALA A 32 21.15 3.05 -59.48
N ARG A 33 21.16 4.37 -59.49
CA ARG A 33 22.36 5.17 -59.21
C ARG A 33 22.84 4.74 -57.81
N PRO A 34 24.10 4.34 -57.63
CA PRO A 34 24.56 3.86 -56.34
C PRO A 34 24.39 4.95 -55.28
N GLU A 35 23.84 4.60 -54.11
CA GLU A 35 23.66 5.49 -52.96
C GLU A 35 25.02 6.03 -52.49
N CYS A 36 26.05 5.21 -52.60
CA CYS A 36 27.39 5.57 -52.19
C CYS A 36 28.44 5.07 -53.20
N ARG A 37 29.59 5.72 -53.21
CA ARG A 37 30.83 5.31 -53.94
C ARG A 37 32.03 5.27 -53.05
N ARG A 38 31.92 5.87 -51.84
CA ARG A 38 32.95 5.94 -50.80
C ARG A 38 32.24 5.88 -49.46
N VAL A 39 32.98 5.51 -48.40
CA VAL A 39 32.45 5.41 -47.05
C VAL A 39 31.91 6.75 -46.51
N GLU A 40 32.53 7.87 -46.88
CA GLU A 40 32.13 9.20 -46.45
C GLU A 40 30.73 9.62 -46.98
N HIS A 41 30.20 8.91 -47.99
CA HIS A 41 28.84 9.14 -48.47
C HIS A 41 27.77 8.46 -47.60
N CYS A 42 28.18 7.60 -46.68
CA CYS A 42 27.32 6.81 -45.82
C CYS A 42 27.31 7.27 -44.39
N ASP A 43 27.96 8.38 -44.08
CA ASP A 43 27.92 8.97 -42.72
C ASP A 43 26.48 9.34 -42.35
N ASP A 44 25.87 8.62 -41.43
CA ASP A 44 24.52 8.84 -40.92
C ASP A 44 24.48 9.82 -39.73
N GLY A 45 25.65 10.27 -39.27
CA GLY A 45 25.79 11.15 -38.11
C GLY A 45 25.60 10.46 -36.77
N VAL A 46 25.45 9.14 -36.76
CA VAL A 46 25.31 8.35 -35.51
C VAL A 46 26.68 7.85 -35.08
N ALA A 47 27.17 8.39 -33.97
CA ALA A 47 28.57 8.16 -33.51
C ALA A 47 28.89 6.68 -33.18
N CYS A 48 27.89 5.87 -32.90
CA CYS A 48 28.06 4.47 -32.53
C CYS A 48 27.86 3.49 -33.69
N THR A 49 27.66 3.95 -34.94
CA THR A 49 27.60 3.10 -36.11
C THR A 49 28.96 2.98 -36.81
N ASP A 50 29.19 1.86 -37.49
CA ASP A 50 30.22 1.69 -38.47
C ASP A 50 29.58 1.79 -39.86
N ASP A 51 29.85 2.91 -40.53
CA ASP A 51 29.32 3.17 -41.87
C ASP A 51 30.19 2.56 -42.96
N ARG A 52 29.58 1.86 -43.89
CA ARG A 52 30.25 1.21 -44.98
C ARG A 52 29.47 1.37 -46.28
N CYS A 53 30.21 1.53 -47.40
CA CYS A 53 29.63 1.46 -48.72
C CYS A 53 29.84 0.07 -49.31
N GLU A 54 28.82 -0.77 -49.32
CA GLU A 54 28.88 -2.14 -49.84
C GLU A 54 28.02 -2.26 -51.14
N ALA A 55 28.69 -2.62 -52.24
CA ALA A 55 28.01 -2.75 -53.54
C ALA A 55 27.14 -1.55 -53.93
N GLY A 56 27.56 -0.33 -53.58
CA GLY A 56 26.84 0.91 -53.91
C GLY A 56 25.68 1.26 -52.97
N ARG A 57 25.52 0.57 -51.84
CA ARG A 57 24.55 0.83 -50.80
C ARG A 57 25.25 1.14 -49.49
N CYS A 58 24.65 2.02 -48.70
CA CYS A 58 25.12 2.30 -47.36
C CYS A 58 24.66 1.21 -46.38
N VAL A 59 25.57 0.77 -45.54
CA VAL A 59 25.34 -0.18 -44.47
C VAL A 59 25.83 0.43 -43.16
N HIS A 60 24.95 0.53 -42.20
CA HIS A 60 25.20 1.09 -40.87
C HIS A 60 25.19 -0.06 -39.84
N ALA A 61 26.34 -0.41 -39.28
CA ALA A 61 26.47 -1.50 -38.31
C ALA A 61 26.58 -0.95 -36.91
N ALA A 62 25.62 -1.28 -36.04
CA ALA A 62 25.64 -0.85 -34.64
C ALA A 62 26.85 -1.42 -33.88
N ARG A 63 27.50 -0.58 -33.08
CA ARG A 63 28.65 -0.85 -32.21
C ARG A 63 28.36 -0.39 -30.81
N SER A 64 27.66 -1.23 -30.02
CA SER A 64 27.28 -0.90 -28.66
C SER A 64 28.48 -0.67 -27.75
N GLU A 65 29.64 -1.26 -28.05
CA GLU A 65 30.88 -1.01 -27.34
C GLU A 65 31.38 0.45 -27.39
N ARG A 66 30.87 1.24 -28.34
CA ARG A 66 31.17 2.68 -28.41
C ARG A 66 30.28 3.53 -27.51
N CYS A 67 29.24 2.92 -26.94
CA CYS A 67 28.33 3.57 -26.01
C CYS A 67 28.70 3.33 -24.53
N ASP A 68 29.77 2.60 -24.30
CA ASP A 68 30.28 2.43 -22.94
C ASP A 68 31.15 3.64 -22.55
N GLU A 69 30.66 4.45 -21.66
CA GLU A 69 31.35 5.63 -21.14
C GLU A 69 32.29 5.28 -19.98
N GLY A 70 32.30 4.04 -19.54
CA GLY A 70 33.06 3.58 -18.38
C GLY A 70 32.56 4.12 -17.04
N LEU A 71 31.33 4.62 -17.01
CA LEU A 71 30.66 5.12 -15.81
C LEU A 71 29.73 4.05 -15.26
N PHE A 72 29.80 3.81 -13.95
CA PHE A 72 28.96 2.83 -13.27
C PHE A 72 27.47 3.22 -13.38
N CYS A 73 27.16 4.50 -13.17
CA CYS A 73 25.80 5.01 -13.11
C CYS A 73 25.10 5.13 -14.47
N SER A 74 25.85 5.16 -15.56
CA SER A 74 25.27 5.13 -16.91
C SER A 74 24.90 3.72 -17.34
N GLY A 75 25.55 2.73 -16.77
CA GLY A 75 25.44 1.34 -17.20
C GLY A 75 25.93 1.10 -18.64
N PRO A 76 25.82 -0.11 -19.17
CA PRO A 76 26.19 -0.41 -20.54
C PRO A 76 25.19 0.21 -21.52
N GLY A 77 25.66 1.13 -22.37
CA GLY A 77 24.85 1.67 -23.46
C GLY A 77 24.71 0.69 -24.61
N ARG A 78 23.63 0.80 -25.36
CA ARG A 78 23.48 0.14 -26.65
C ARG A 78 23.37 1.15 -27.78
N CYS A 79 23.86 0.77 -28.95
CA CYS A 79 23.76 1.59 -30.13
C CYS A 79 22.40 1.36 -30.81
N ASP A 80 21.62 2.43 -30.93
CA ASP A 80 20.43 2.48 -31.76
C ASP A 80 20.76 3.21 -33.08
N LEU A 81 20.32 2.67 -34.20
CA LEU A 81 20.69 3.18 -35.53
C LEU A 81 20.08 4.56 -35.86
N GLU A 82 19.05 4.98 -35.11
CA GLU A 82 18.40 6.28 -35.34
C GLU A 82 18.69 7.26 -34.20
N LEU A 83 18.77 6.78 -32.97
CA LEU A 83 18.90 7.61 -31.76
C LEU A 83 20.34 7.74 -31.26
N GLY A 84 21.27 6.89 -31.75
CA GLY A 84 22.63 6.83 -31.25
C GLY A 84 22.76 5.97 -30.00
N CYS A 85 23.61 6.37 -29.07
CA CYS A 85 23.75 5.65 -27.80
C CYS A 85 22.54 5.85 -26.92
N VAL A 86 21.87 4.76 -26.58
CA VAL A 86 20.74 4.73 -25.64
C VAL A 86 21.08 3.88 -24.43
N PHE A 87 20.67 4.36 -23.25
CA PHE A 87 20.84 3.71 -21.97
C PHE A 87 19.44 3.28 -21.50
N ASP A 88 19.17 1.98 -21.53
CA ASP A 88 17.81 1.46 -21.42
C ASP A 88 17.27 1.43 -19.97
N ARG A 89 18.14 1.46 -18.97
CA ARG A 89 17.78 1.44 -17.54
C ARG A 89 18.81 2.16 -16.71
N ASP A 90 18.34 2.76 -15.62
CA ASP A 90 19.16 3.08 -14.46
C ASP A 90 19.74 1.76 -13.91
N PRO A 91 21.07 1.59 -13.85
CA PRO A 91 21.66 0.35 -13.32
C PRO A 91 21.31 0.11 -11.85
N CYS A 92 20.80 1.13 -11.18
CA CYS A 92 20.40 1.07 -9.77
C CYS A 92 18.91 0.80 -9.54
N ASP A 93 18.09 0.75 -10.58
CA ASP A 93 16.67 0.42 -10.47
C ASP A 93 16.52 -0.99 -9.85
N ASP A 94 16.17 -1.05 -8.55
CA ASP A 94 15.95 -2.29 -7.79
C ASP A 94 14.51 -2.83 -7.98
N ALA A 95 13.68 -2.13 -8.73
CA ALA A 95 12.27 -2.41 -8.97
C ALA A 95 11.40 -2.35 -7.70
N VAL A 96 11.87 -1.76 -6.62
CA VAL A 96 11.09 -1.50 -5.40
C VAL A 96 10.50 -0.11 -5.46
N ALA A 97 9.18 -0.01 -5.62
CA ALA A 97 8.49 1.24 -5.92
C ALA A 97 8.62 2.33 -4.83
N CYS A 98 9.05 1.97 -3.64
CA CYS A 98 9.19 2.90 -2.52
C CYS A 98 10.63 3.25 -2.18
N THR A 99 11.60 2.77 -2.93
CA THR A 99 13.00 3.21 -2.83
C THR A 99 13.28 4.36 -3.80
N GLU A 100 14.15 5.26 -3.40
CA GLU A 100 14.82 6.18 -4.29
C GLU A 100 16.18 5.60 -4.62
N ASP A 101 16.36 5.19 -5.86
CA ASP A 101 17.59 4.55 -6.30
C ASP A 101 18.66 5.59 -6.57
N VAL A 102 19.59 5.71 -5.65
CA VAL A 102 20.71 6.65 -5.75
C VAL A 102 21.96 5.92 -6.21
N CYS A 103 22.52 6.37 -7.32
CA CYS A 103 23.78 5.85 -7.81
C CYS A 103 24.96 6.68 -7.28
N ASP A 104 25.93 6.02 -6.64
CA ASP A 104 27.19 6.64 -6.20
C ASP A 104 28.32 6.22 -7.15
N GLU A 105 28.60 7.06 -8.14
CA GLU A 105 29.64 6.87 -9.14
C GLU A 105 31.05 6.73 -8.55
N ARG A 106 31.32 7.34 -7.37
CA ARG A 106 32.64 7.27 -6.75
C ARG A 106 32.93 5.94 -6.08
N LEU A 107 31.86 5.23 -5.70
CA LEU A 107 31.93 3.97 -4.99
C LEU A 107 31.49 2.79 -5.86
N ASP A 108 31.13 3.06 -7.11
CA ASP A 108 30.60 2.09 -8.07
C ASP A 108 29.49 1.23 -7.45
N ARG A 109 28.51 1.90 -6.80
CA ARG A 109 27.43 1.18 -6.10
C ARG A 109 26.10 1.91 -6.12
N CYS A 110 25.05 1.12 -6.03
CA CYS A 110 23.69 1.59 -5.81
C CYS A 110 23.36 1.69 -4.31
N LEU A 111 22.61 2.72 -3.96
CA LEU A 111 22.15 3.00 -2.60
C LEU A 111 20.62 3.13 -2.65
N PRO A 112 19.88 2.05 -2.37
CA PRO A 112 18.43 2.15 -2.26
C PRO A 112 18.07 2.93 -0.98
N MET A 113 17.48 4.09 -1.15
CA MET A 113 17.03 4.96 -0.06
C MET A 113 15.55 4.74 0.20
N PRO A 114 15.14 4.08 1.30
CA PRO A 114 13.72 3.85 1.57
C PRO A 114 12.98 5.17 1.82
N ARG A 115 11.87 5.35 1.12
CA ARG A 115 10.98 6.51 1.16
C ARG A 115 9.57 6.06 1.56
N SER A 116 9.30 6.02 2.87
CA SER A 116 8.00 5.59 3.38
C SER A 116 6.85 6.49 2.93
N GLU A 117 7.13 7.74 2.55
CA GLU A 117 6.15 8.67 1.95
C GLU A 117 5.64 8.23 0.57
N LEU A 118 6.33 7.32 -0.11
CA LEU A 118 5.87 6.71 -1.36
C LEU A 118 4.93 5.51 -1.14
N CYS A 119 4.81 5.06 0.10
CA CYS A 119 3.89 4.00 0.48
C CYS A 119 2.50 4.54 0.87
N PRO A 120 1.44 3.70 0.82
CA PRO A 120 0.17 4.04 1.45
C PRO A 120 0.35 4.42 2.92
N LEU A 121 -0.56 5.24 3.47
CA LEU A 121 -0.44 5.80 4.82
C LEU A 121 -0.17 4.77 5.93
N SER A 122 -0.62 3.55 5.77
CA SER A 122 -0.45 2.46 6.73
C SER A 122 0.76 1.56 6.47
N HIS A 123 1.71 2.01 5.64
CA HIS A 123 2.85 1.19 5.24
C HIS A 123 4.16 1.94 5.45
N ARG A 124 5.24 1.20 5.67
CA ARG A 124 6.60 1.71 5.55
C ARG A 124 7.32 1.09 4.37
N CYS A 125 8.31 1.78 3.87
CA CYS A 125 9.18 1.23 2.84
C CYS A 125 10.21 0.28 3.46
N ASP A 126 10.20 -0.94 3.02
CA ASP A 126 11.27 -1.92 3.22
C ASP A 126 12.04 -2.03 1.89
N PRO A 127 13.37 -1.81 1.88
CA PRO A 127 14.14 -1.76 0.64
C PRO A 127 14.24 -3.11 -0.09
N GLU A 128 13.87 -4.22 0.53
CA GLU A 128 13.88 -5.54 -0.08
C GLU A 128 12.48 -6.05 -0.45
N ARG A 129 11.47 -5.64 0.32
CA ARG A 129 10.09 -6.18 0.22
C ARG A 129 9.06 -5.16 -0.29
N GLY A 130 9.45 -3.89 -0.41
CA GLY A 130 8.54 -2.82 -0.82
C GLY A 130 7.73 -2.25 0.36
N CYS A 131 6.52 -1.77 0.06
CA CYS A 131 5.65 -1.20 1.09
C CYS A 131 5.06 -2.29 1.99
N ILE A 132 5.43 -2.28 3.26
CA ILE A 132 4.98 -3.25 4.28
C ILE A 132 3.90 -2.62 5.14
N ALA A 133 2.76 -3.28 5.25
CA ALA A 133 1.67 -2.90 6.14
C ALA A 133 2.13 -3.01 7.61
N ARG A 134 1.66 -2.07 8.45
CA ARG A 134 2.06 -1.99 9.87
C ARG A 134 0.87 -1.74 10.76
N ALA A 135 0.89 -2.37 11.93
CA ALA A 135 0.01 -2.04 13.04
C ALA A 135 0.82 -1.44 14.20
N ILE A 136 0.21 -0.55 14.96
CA ILE A 136 0.71 -0.18 16.29
C ILE A 136 0.01 -1.10 17.28
N VAL A 137 0.76 -1.74 18.15
CA VAL A 137 0.22 -2.51 19.26
C VAL A 137 0.78 -1.98 20.58
N HIS A 138 0.07 -2.21 21.68
CA HIS A 138 0.61 -1.85 22.98
C HIS A 138 0.60 -3.03 23.95
N THR A 139 1.57 -2.98 24.84
CA THR A 139 1.64 -3.78 26.06
C THR A 139 1.33 -2.86 27.25
N THR A 140 1.36 -3.37 28.46
CA THR A 140 1.23 -2.53 29.67
C THR A 140 2.27 -1.42 29.79
N SER A 141 3.40 -1.53 29.07
CA SER A 141 4.55 -0.64 29.29
C SER A 141 5.14 -0.03 28.03
N TYR A 142 4.78 -0.50 26.85
CA TYR A 142 5.40 -0.07 25.60
C TYR A 142 4.42 -0.03 24.44
N LEU A 143 4.66 0.91 23.52
CA LEU A 143 4.16 0.90 22.16
C LEU A 143 5.15 0.16 21.27
N TRP A 144 4.63 -0.64 20.38
CA TRP A 144 5.37 -1.39 19.37
C TRP A 144 4.73 -1.18 18.01
N GLU A 145 5.55 -1.20 16.98
CA GLU A 145 5.12 -1.36 15.61
C GLU A 145 5.33 -2.82 15.20
N VAL A 146 4.36 -3.38 14.49
CA VAL A 146 4.38 -4.76 14.00
C VAL A 146 4.28 -4.74 12.49
N ASP A 147 5.25 -5.31 11.81
CA ASP A 147 5.18 -5.54 10.36
C ASP A 147 4.24 -6.69 10.05
N LEU A 148 3.35 -6.49 9.08
CA LEU A 148 2.37 -7.49 8.69
C LEU A 148 2.68 -8.07 7.30
N PRO A 149 2.52 -9.36 7.07
CA PRO A 149 2.09 -10.39 8.02
C PRO A 149 3.24 -11.07 8.79
N SER A 150 4.48 -10.55 8.71
CA SER A 150 5.68 -11.23 9.25
C SER A 150 5.69 -11.32 10.79
N GLY A 151 5.07 -10.35 11.46
CA GLY A 151 5.12 -10.22 12.91
C GLY A 151 6.42 -9.62 13.44
N GLU A 152 7.28 -9.05 12.57
CA GLU A 152 8.51 -8.38 13.01
C GLU A 152 8.17 -7.17 13.90
N LEU A 153 8.85 -7.06 15.05
CA LEU A 153 8.54 -6.12 16.12
C LEU A 153 9.56 -4.99 16.19
N HIS A 154 9.08 -3.75 16.20
CA HIS A 154 9.88 -2.55 16.38
C HIS A 154 9.35 -1.74 17.57
N ARG A 155 10.16 -1.60 18.63
CA ARG A 155 9.75 -0.84 19.80
C ARG A 155 9.75 0.67 19.50
N LEU A 156 8.60 1.32 19.69
CA LEU A 156 8.44 2.76 19.47
C LEU A 156 8.75 3.55 20.73
N ALA A 157 7.95 3.41 21.77
CA ALA A 157 8.05 4.22 22.97
C ALA A 157 7.68 3.44 24.25
N ARG A 158 8.07 3.99 25.40
CA ARG A 158 7.62 3.52 26.71
C ARG A 158 6.34 4.25 27.10
N LEU A 159 5.29 3.49 27.44
CA LEU A 159 4.08 4.04 28.02
C LEU A 159 4.26 4.31 29.52
N TYR A 160 3.73 5.44 29.99
CA TYR A 160 3.72 5.86 31.38
C TYR A 160 2.33 5.75 32.01
N ILE A 161 1.35 5.26 31.26
CA ILE A 161 -0.02 5.00 31.66
C ILE A 161 -0.40 3.59 31.19
N SER A 162 -1.27 2.94 31.95
CA SER A 162 -1.83 1.65 31.54
C SER A 162 -3.06 1.91 30.69
N LEU A 163 -3.03 1.54 29.44
CA LEU A 163 -4.15 1.64 28.50
C LEU A 163 -4.81 0.28 28.36
N THR A 164 -6.10 0.29 28.07
CA THR A 164 -6.85 -0.92 27.68
C THR A 164 -6.91 -1.08 26.19
N ASP A 165 -6.90 0.03 25.44
CA ASP A 165 -6.85 0.01 23.98
C ASP A 165 -6.32 1.31 23.39
N ILE A 166 -5.94 1.27 22.10
CA ILE A 166 -5.42 2.41 21.32
C ILE A 166 -6.04 2.43 19.93
N SER A 167 -6.17 3.61 19.34
CA SER A 167 -6.54 3.76 17.92
C SER A 167 -5.85 4.94 17.26
N LEU A 168 -5.49 4.80 16.00
CA LEU A 168 -4.83 5.84 15.20
C LEU A 168 -5.84 6.55 14.30
N HIS A 169 -6.05 7.82 14.56
CA HIS A 169 -6.92 8.66 13.75
C HIS A 169 -6.28 9.02 12.41
N PRO A 170 -7.04 9.16 11.30
CA PRO A 170 -6.51 9.51 9.98
C PRO A 170 -5.73 10.81 9.91
N ASP A 171 -5.90 11.73 10.86
CA ASP A 171 -5.11 12.96 10.98
C ASP A 171 -3.74 12.76 11.66
N GLY A 172 -3.39 11.52 12.02
CA GLY A 172 -2.13 11.14 12.65
C GLY A 172 -2.13 11.21 14.18
N ARG A 173 -3.27 11.51 14.83
CA ARG A 173 -3.39 11.47 16.30
C ARG A 173 -3.59 10.04 16.79
N LEU A 174 -2.76 9.61 17.72
CA LEU A 174 -2.96 8.34 18.44
C LEU A 174 -3.80 8.63 19.68
N PHE A 175 -4.91 7.91 19.82
CA PHE A 175 -5.77 7.93 20.99
C PHE A 175 -5.61 6.65 21.81
N GLY A 176 -5.90 6.71 23.10
CA GLY A 176 -5.93 5.55 23.97
C GLY A 176 -6.97 5.72 25.05
N ILE A 177 -7.45 4.60 25.59
CA ILE A 177 -8.39 4.57 26.72
C ILE A 177 -7.82 3.72 27.86
N ASP A 178 -8.18 4.06 29.11
CA ASP A 178 -7.87 3.27 30.31
C ASP A 178 -9.10 2.63 30.96
N SER A 179 -10.14 2.40 30.20
CA SER A 179 -11.49 1.97 30.56
C SER A 179 -12.43 3.09 31.04
N ASN A 180 -11.93 4.18 31.57
CA ASN A 180 -12.75 5.26 32.16
C ASN A 180 -12.46 6.64 31.57
N ALA A 181 -11.34 6.80 30.87
CA ALA A 181 -10.92 8.07 30.30
C ALA A 181 -10.30 7.91 28.92
N LEU A 182 -10.44 8.96 28.11
CA LEU A 182 -9.84 9.12 26.79
C LEU A 182 -8.59 9.97 26.90
N PHE A 183 -7.53 9.54 26.23
CA PHE A 183 -6.24 10.20 26.17
C PHE A 183 -5.77 10.40 24.73
N ARG A 184 -5.00 11.45 24.53
CA ARG A 184 -4.12 11.57 23.37
C ARG A 184 -2.74 11.05 23.75
N VAL A 185 -2.20 10.14 22.96
CA VAL A 185 -0.90 9.51 23.18
C VAL A 185 0.12 10.04 22.17
N ASP A 186 1.28 10.44 22.65
CA ASP A 186 2.41 10.80 21.81
C ASP A 186 3.17 9.51 21.44
N GLU A 187 3.18 9.16 20.17
CA GLU A 187 3.76 7.91 19.67
C GLU A 187 5.28 7.84 19.87
N ALA A 188 5.97 8.97 19.79
CA ALA A 188 7.43 9.02 19.90
C ALA A 188 7.93 8.96 21.34
N THR A 189 7.17 9.50 22.28
CA THR A 189 7.56 9.57 23.68
C THR A 189 6.77 8.64 24.60
N GLY A 190 5.61 8.16 24.15
CA GLY A 190 4.67 7.35 24.97
C GLY A 190 3.95 8.14 26.06
N SER A 191 4.07 9.47 26.05
CA SER A 191 3.35 10.31 27.01
C SER A 191 1.87 10.44 26.61
N ALA A 192 0.97 10.43 27.61
CA ALA A 192 -0.46 10.53 27.41
C ALA A 192 -1.00 11.81 28.04
N SER A 193 -1.84 12.52 27.27
CA SER A 193 -2.56 13.71 27.72
C SER A 193 -4.04 13.39 27.83
N TRP A 194 -4.62 13.61 29.01
CA TRP A 194 -6.04 13.40 29.27
C TRP A 194 -6.91 14.35 28.40
N ILE A 195 -8.00 13.81 27.84
CA ILE A 195 -9.00 14.57 27.09
C ILE A 195 -10.29 14.66 27.90
N ALA A 196 -10.89 13.53 28.26
CA ALA A 196 -12.17 13.47 28.95
C ALA A 196 -12.35 12.15 29.70
N ASN A 197 -13.29 12.14 30.64
CA ASN A 197 -13.79 10.87 31.19
C ASN A 197 -14.82 10.29 30.21
N LEU A 198 -14.78 8.97 30.06
CA LEU A 198 -15.77 8.22 29.28
C LEU A 198 -17.09 8.12 30.08
N SER A 199 -18.21 8.18 29.37
CA SER A 199 -19.53 8.03 29.99
C SER A 199 -19.83 6.60 30.42
N GLU A 200 -19.15 5.62 29.82
CA GLU A 200 -19.32 4.20 30.07
C GLU A 200 -17.94 3.50 30.11
N TYR A 201 -17.82 2.46 30.90
CA TYR A 201 -16.65 1.59 30.95
C TYR A 201 -16.40 1.00 29.55
N SER A 202 -15.19 1.17 29.01
CA SER A 202 -14.84 0.75 27.68
C SER A 202 -13.48 0.05 27.65
N VAL A 203 -13.34 -0.98 26.81
CA VAL A 203 -12.13 -1.77 26.64
C VAL A 203 -11.67 -1.87 25.20
N ALA A 204 -12.50 -1.42 24.27
CA ALA A 204 -12.23 -1.38 22.84
C ALA A 204 -12.34 0.05 22.31
N LEU A 205 -11.48 0.41 21.36
CA LEU A 205 -11.42 1.75 20.77
C LEU A 205 -11.04 1.67 19.29
N ASP A 206 -11.81 2.32 18.41
CA ASP A 206 -11.38 2.53 17.02
C ASP A 206 -11.90 3.88 16.47
N VAL A 207 -11.53 4.21 15.24
CA VAL A 207 -11.95 5.42 14.55
C VAL A 207 -12.98 5.07 13.48
N MET A 208 -14.12 5.73 13.56
CA MET A 208 -15.19 5.61 12.55
C MET A 208 -14.76 6.27 11.22
N PRO A 209 -15.35 5.87 10.08
CA PRO A 209 -15.03 6.45 8.77
C PRO A 209 -15.23 7.98 8.65
N ASP A 210 -16.05 8.56 9.52
CA ASP A 210 -16.31 10.01 9.58
C ASP A 210 -15.39 10.78 10.54
N GLY A 211 -14.42 10.09 11.17
CA GLY A 211 -13.44 10.67 12.08
C GLY A 211 -13.87 10.74 13.54
N ALA A 212 -15.08 10.32 13.90
CA ALA A 212 -15.40 10.13 15.31
C ALA A 212 -14.72 8.88 15.85
N LEU A 213 -14.51 8.82 17.17
CA LEU A 213 -14.09 7.59 17.82
C LEU A 213 -15.30 6.71 18.14
N VAL A 214 -15.07 5.42 18.20
CA VAL A 214 -16.03 4.44 18.72
C VAL A 214 -15.36 3.63 19.81
N ALA A 215 -16.06 3.43 20.93
CA ALA A 215 -15.58 2.59 22.01
C ALA A 215 -16.66 1.59 22.43
N ALA A 216 -16.21 0.44 22.93
CA ALA A 216 -17.13 -0.58 23.40
C ALA A 216 -16.71 -1.13 24.76
N GLY A 217 -17.70 -1.47 25.56
CA GLY A 217 -17.55 -2.00 26.89
C GLY A 217 -18.31 -3.30 27.11
N LEU A 218 -18.85 -3.49 28.32
CA LEU A 218 -19.49 -4.74 28.70
C LEU A 218 -20.88 -4.93 28.08
N THR A 219 -21.61 -3.84 27.79
CA THR A 219 -23.01 -3.94 27.34
C THR A 219 -23.35 -3.06 26.15
N SER A 220 -22.53 -2.06 25.88
CA SER A 220 -22.86 -1.00 24.93
C SER A 220 -21.66 -0.57 24.12
N ILE A 221 -21.96 0.06 23.00
CA ILE A 221 -21.04 0.66 22.05
C ILE A 221 -21.42 2.14 21.95
N VAL A 222 -20.41 3.01 22.10
CA VAL A 222 -20.58 4.46 22.14
C VAL A 222 -19.74 5.11 21.05
N ARG A 223 -20.30 6.14 20.44
CA ARG A 223 -19.60 7.08 19.58
C ARG A 223 -19.05 8.21 20.44
N ILE A 224 -17.84 8.66 20.15
CA ILE A 224 -17.14 9.67 20.96
C ILE A 224 -16.58 10.76 20.02
N ASP A 225 -16.77 12.00 20.38
CA ASP A 225 -16.10 13.14 19.75
C ASP A 225 -14.62 13.17 20.19
N PRO A 226 -13.64 13.10 19.27
CA PRO A 226 -12.23 12.96 19.60
C PRO A 226 -11.62 14.19 20.30
N ASP A 227 -12.25 15.36 20.18
CA ASP A 227 -11.70 16.61 20.73
C ASP A 227 -12.29 16.96 22.09
N THR A 228 -13.54 16.58 22.34
CA THR A 228 -14.28 16.91 23.56
C THR A 228 -14.55 15.71 24.46
N GLY A 229 -14.48 14.48 23.92
CA GLY A 229 -14.88 13.27 24.61
C GLY A 229 -16.40 13.12 24.81
N ALA A 230 -17.21 14.03 24.23
CA ALA A 230 -18.66 13.89 24.27
C ALA A 230 -19.08 12.60 23.59
N SER A 231 -19.96 11.83 24.25
CA SER A 231 -20.29 10.48 23.78
C SER A 231 -21.79 10.23 23.73
N GLU A 232 -22.19 9.39 22.78
CA GLU A 232 -23.57 8.91 22.61
C GLU A 232 -23.56 7.40 22.35
N ARG A 233 -24.57 6.69 22.90
CA ARG A 233 -24.72 5.27 22.66
C ARG A 233 -25.28 5.03 21.28
N ILE A 234 -24.60 4.16 20.51
CA ILE A 234 -25.00 3.82 19.13
C ILE A 234 -25.51 2.37 18.99
N ALA A 235 -25.05 1.44 19.85
CA ALA A 235 -25.46 0.05 19.77
C ALA A 235 -25.36 -0.66 21.13
N LEU A 236 -25.87 -1.88 21.19
CA LEU A 236 -25.85 -2.75 22.37
C LEU A 236 -25.32 -4.14 21.98
N PHE A 237 -24.77 -4.85 22.95
CA PHE A 237 -24.53 -6.29 22.82
C PHE A 237 -25.75 -7.11 23.23
N PRO A 238 -25.93 -8.31 22.66
CA PRO A 238 -26.88 -9.29 23.17
C PRO A 238 -26.57 -9.64 24.64
N ALA A 239 -27.61 -10.04 25.38
CA ALA A 239 -27.45 -10.43 26.75
C ALA A 239 -26.40 -11.56 26.89
N GLY A 240 -25.44 -11.37 27.79
CA GLY A 240 -24.35 -12.33 28.05
C GLY A 240 -23.08 -12.05 27.24
N PHE A 241 -23.11 -11.17 26.25
CA PHE A 241 -21.93 -10.77 25.48
C PHE A 241 -21.48 -9.36 25.81
N GLY A 242 -20.19 -9.10 25.56
CA GLY A 242 -19.57 -7.79 25.68
C GLY A 242 -18.24 -7.75 24.94
N ALA A 243 -17.64 -6.59 24.82
CA ALA A 243 -16.32 -6.47 24.22
C ALA A 243 -15.28 -7.26 25.03
N SER A 244 -14.49 -8.09 24.37
CA SER A 244 -13.30 -8.73 24.93
C SER A 244 -12.04 -7.99 24.54
N GLY A 245 -12.07 -7.33 23.41
CA GLY A 245 -10.96 -6.65 22.79
C GLY A 245 -11.44 -5.54 21.89
N ASP A 246 -10.85 -5.43 20.75
CA ASP A 246 -10.84 -4.30 19.87
C ASP A 246 -12.00 -4.24 18.86
N ILE A 247 -12.14 -3.10 18.21
CA ILE A 247 -13.04 -2.83 17.09
C ILE A 247 -12.22 -2.65 15.83
N ALA A 248 -12.79 -3.02 14.67
CA ALA A 248 -12.17 -2.78 13.37
C ALA A 248 -13.21 -2.48 12.29
N PHE A 249 -12.86 -1.62 11.33
CA PHE A 249 -13.67 -1.37 10.15
C PHE A 249 -13.11 -2.10 8.94
N VAL A 250 -13.83 -3.09 8.43
CA VAL A 250 -13.46 -3.88 7.25
C VAL A 250 -14.58 -3.82 6.23
N ARG A 251 -14.28 -3.40 4.98
CA ARG A 251 -15.27 -3.28 3.89
C ARG A 251 -16.52 -2.47 4.28
N GLY A 252 -16.34 -1.43 5.11
CA GLY A 252 -17.44 -0.60 5.61
C GLY A 252 -18.29 -1.24 6.72
N ARG A 253 -17.94 -2.42 7.20
CA ARG A 253 -18.58 -3.11 8.34
C ARG A 253 -17.80 -2.80 9.60
N MET A 254 -18.52 -2.55 10.70
CA MET A 254 -17.93 -2.43 12.04
C MET A 254 -17.91 -3.82 12.69
N LEU A 255 -16.73 -4.36 12.88
CA LEU A 255 -16.48 -5.67 13.48
C LEU A 255 -15.87 -5.50 14.88
N ILE A 256 -16.18 -6.40 15.79
CA ILE A 256 -15.71 -6.32 17.17
C ILE A 256 -15.42 -7.72 17.73
N ALA A 257 -14.30 -7.86 18.44
CA ALA A 257 -14.00 -9.05 19.22
C ALA A 257 -14.81 -9.03 20.52
N THR A 258 -15.55 -10.10 20.76
CA THR A 258 -16.47 -10.22 21.92
C THR A 258 -16.23 -11.50 22.70
N THR A 259 -16.69 -11.51 23.93
CA THR A 259 -16.69 -12.70 24.80
C THR A 259 -18.10 -12.96 25.34
N ASP A 260 -18.41 -14.24 25.60
CA ASP A 260 -19.63 -14.69 26.28
C ASP A 260 -19.53 -14.61 27.82
N SER A 261 -18.41 -14.16 28.31
CA SER A 261 -18.11 -14.05 29.75
C SER A 261 -17.43 -12.72 30.07
N PRO A 262 -18.07 -11.57 29.79
CA PRO A 262 -17.46 -10.26 29.97
C PRO A 262 -17.05 -10.05 31.45
N GLY A 263 -15.77 -9.72 31.65
CA GLY A 263 -15.17 -9.54 32.99
C GLY A 263 -14.72 -10.83 33.69
N ALA A 264 -14.90 -12.02 33.11
CA ALA A 264 -14.59 -13.31 33.78
C ALA A 264 -13.23 -13.91 33.42
N GLY A 265 -12.46 -13.30 32.52
CA GLY A 265 -11.10 -13.74 32.19
C GLY A 265 -10.95 -14.34 30.78
N THR A 266 -9.77 -14.88 30.52
CA THR A 266 -9.17 -15.08 29.17
C THR A 266 -9.16 -16.55 28.73
N THR A 267 -10.08 -17.39 29.14
CA THR A 267 -9.99 -18.83 28.90
C THR A 267 -10.92 -19.36 27.81
N SER A 268 -12.02 -18.67 27.54
CA SER A 268 -12.94 -19.04 26.46
C SER A 268 -12.50 -18.39 25.14
N PRO A 269 -12.73 -19.06 24.00
CA PRO A 269 -12.53 -18.44 22.69
C PRO A 269 -13.43 -17.22 22.52
N ASP A 270 -12.87 -16.16 21.90
CA ASP A 270 -13.62 -14.98 21.54
C ASP A 270 -14.43 -15.21 20.25
N PHE A 271 -15.41 -14.36 20.06
CA PHE A 271 -16.31 -14.32 18.91
C PHE A 271 -16.08 -13.04 18.11
N LEU A 272 -16.33 -13.09 16.82
CA LEU A 272 -16.43 -11.91 15.98
C LEU A 272 -17.90 -11.52 15.83
N PHE A 273 -18.23 -10.28 16.15
CA PHE A 273 -19.56 -9.71 16.01
C PHE A 273 -19.53 -8.57 14.99
N GLU A 274 -20.66 -8.31 14.37
CA GLU A 274 -20.90 -7.13 13.55
C GLU A 274 -21.88 -6.19 14.25
N VAL A 275 -21.58 -4.91 14.21
CA VAL A 275 -22.44 -3.83 14.67
C VAL A 275 -23.19 -3.27 13.46
N PRO A 276 -24.54 -3.29 13.42
CA PRO A 276 -25.30 -2.73 12.33
C PRO A 276 -25.03 -1.24 12.12
N SER A 277 -24.94 -0.79 10.87
CA SER A 277 -24.66 0.62 10.53
C SER A 277 -25.75 1.60 10.99
N ASP A 278 -26.96 1.13 11.18
CA ASP A 278 -28.10 1.90 11.71
C ASP A 278 -28.24 1.81 13.24
N GLY A 279 -27.28 1.16 13.89
CA GLY A 279 -27.27 0.92 15.33
C GLY A 279 -28.13 -0.27 15.73
N GLY A 280 -28.38 -0.41 17.04
CA GLY A 280 -29.23 -1.47 17.57
C GLY A 280 -28.45 -2.60 18.24
N LEU A 281 -28.78 -3.85 17.93
CA LEU A 281 -28.16 -5.01 18.58
C LEU A 281 -27.06 -5.59 17.68
N ALA A 282 -25.84 -5.68 18.20
CA ALA A 282 -24.76 -6.40 17.54
C ALA A 282 -25.10 -7.89 17.38
N PHE A 283 -24.63 -8.53 16.32
CA PHE A 283 -24.92 -9.94 16.03
C PHE A 283 -23.64 -10.72 15.75
N GLU A 284 -23.67 -12.00 16.11
CA GLU A 284 -22.56 -12.92 15.93
C GLU A 284 -22.32 -13.24 14.45
N ILE A 285 -21.06 -13.14 14.00
CA ILE A 285 -20.58 -13.69 12.73
C ILE A 285 -20.10 -15.13 12.97
N GLY A 286 -19.27 -15.34 14.01
CA GLY A 286 -18.77 -16.65 14.37
C GLY A 286 -17.67 -16.63 15.40
N VAL A 287 -17.17 -17.83 15.74
CA VAL A 287 -16.12 -18.02 16.75
C VAL A 287 -14.75 -17.77 16.13
N ILE A 288 -13.93 -16.89 16.75
CA ILE A 288 -12.54 -16.64 16.31
C ILE A 288 -11.68 -17.88 16.56
N GLY A 289 -11.98 -18.63 17.63
CA GLY A 289 -11.27 -19.86 17.99
C GLY A 289 -10.04 -19.63 18.86
N PHE A 290 -9.78 -18.39 19.25
CA PHE A 290 -8.70 -17.97 20.14
C PHE A 290 -9.27 -17.13 21.27
N ALA A 291 -8.70 -17.27 22.46
CA ALA A 291 -9.09 -16.46 23.62
C ALA A 291 -8.30 -15.14 23.62
N CYS A 292 -8.88 -14.13 24.28
CA CYS A 292 -8.29 -12.81 24.48
C CYS A 292 -7.70 -12.18 23.20
N VAL A 293 -8.48 -12.13 22.15
CA VAL A 293 -8.17 -11.36 20.95
C VAL A 293 -8.42 -9.90 21.26
N TRP A 294 -7.40 -9.23 21.81
CA TRP A 294 -7.52 -7.90 22.38
C TRP A 294 -7.13 -6.79 21.41
N GLY A 295 -6.51 -7.11 20.28
CA GLY A 295 -6.24 -6.16 19.22
C GLY A 295 -6.79 -6.63 17.89
N LEU A 296 -7.37 -5.73 17.11
CA LEU A 296 -7.77 -5.92 15.73
C LEU A 296 -7.19 -4.80 14.86
N ALA A 297 -6.63 -5.17 13.71
CA ALA A 297 -6.10 -4.20 12.76
C ALA A 297 -6.49 -4.56 11.33
N PRO A 298 -7.31 -3.75 10.66
CA PRO A 298 -7.70 -3.98 9.29
C PRO A 298 -6.64 -3.45 8.31
N PHE A 299 -6.34 -4.24 7.25
CA PHE A 299 -5.53 -3.81 6.11
C PHE A 299 -6.15 -4.27 4.80
N GLY A 300 -6.71 -3.35 4.06
CA GLY A 300 -7.53 -3.68 2.90
C GLY A 300 -8.69 -4.57 3.30
N ASP A 301 -8.74 -5.76 2.71
CA ASP A 301 -9.78 -6.76 2.99
C ASP A 301 -9.40 -7.78 4.09
N THR A 302 -8.17 -7.69 4.60
CA THR A 302 -7.64 -8.60 5.62
C THR A 302 -7.84 -8.01 7.01
N LEU A 303 -8.33 -8.81 7.93
CA LEU A 303 -8.40 -8.47 9.36
C LEU A 303 -7.33 -9.24 10.12
N TYR A 304 -6.44 -8.51 10.77
CA TYR A 304 -5.44 -9.10 11.67
C TYR A 304 -5.94 -9.04 13.12
N GLY A 305 -5.67 -10.09 13.86
CA GLY A 305 -5.99 -10.19 15.30
C GLY A 305 -4.72 -10.38 16.14
N PHE A 306 -4.69 -9.79 17.32
CA PHE A 306 -3.58 -9.90 18.26
C PHE A 306 -4.09 -10.47 19.58
N THR A 307 -3.48 -11.58 20.02
CA THR A 307 -3.90 -12.21 21.27
C THR A 307 -3.05 -11.76 22.46
N CYS A 308 -3.61 -11.86 23.65
CA CYS A 308 -2.88 -11.61 24.91
C CYS A 308 -1.70 -12.57 25.14
N ASN A 309 -1.60 -13.64 24.34
CA ASN A 309 -0.52 -14.62 24.42
C ASN A 309 0.56 -14.39 23.36
N GLY A 310 0.49 -13.26 22.62
CA GLY A 310 1.48 -12.89 21.61
C GLY A 310 1.30 -13.59 20.27
N GLN A 311 0.11 -14.05 19.93
CA GLN A 311 -0.15 -14.62 18.61
C GLN A 311 -0.71 -13.54 17.67
N LEU A 312 -0.16 -13.48 16.46
CA LEU A 312 -0.71 -12.73 15.34
C LEU A 312 -1.59 -13.67 14.53
N LEU A 313 -2.83 -13.26 14.35
CA LEU A 313 -3.86 -14.00 13.63
C LEU A 313 -4.22 -13.29 12.33
N GLU A 314 -4.61 -14.06 11.33
CA GLU A 314 -5.49 -13.62 10.26
C GLU A 314 -6.90 -14.09 10.60
N VAL A 315 -7.85 -13.17 10.63
CA VAL A 315 -9.26 -13.43 10.97
C VAL A 315 -10.10 -13.23 9.72
N ASP A 316 -10.87 -14.22 9.35
CA ASP A 316 -11.81 -14.13 8.23
C ASP A 316 -13.01 -13.26 8.66
N PRO A 317 -13.23 -12.09 8.04
CA PRO A 317 -14.29 -11.16 8.46
C PRO A 317 -15.71 -11.66 8.15
N ASP A 318 -15.86 -12.71 7.31
CA ASP A 318 -17.15 -13.25 6.90
C ASP A 318 -17.57 -14.49 7.73
N THR A 319 -16.60 -15.18 8.33
CA THR A 319 -16.86 -16.39 9.14
C THR A 319 -16.40 -16.27 10.59
N GLY A 320 -15.63 -15.22 10.90
CA GLY A 320 -15.02 -15.02 12.22
C GLY A 320 -13.79 -15.89 12.47
N ARG A 321 -13.46 -16.90 11.65
CA ARG A 321 -12.38 -17.86 11.93
C ARG A 321 -11.01 -17.21 11.94
N GLY A 322 -10.28 -17.40 13.04
CA GLY A 322 -8.88 -17.01 13.16
C GLY A 322 -7.91 -18.13 12.72
N ARG A 323 -6.75 -17.72 12.25
CA ARG A 323 -5.61 -18.58 11.91
C ARG A 323 -4.32 -17.92 12.36
N VAL A 324 -3.48 -18.61 13.13
CA VAL A 324 -2.16 -18.09 13.50
C VAL A 324 -1.29 -17.95 12.27
N ILE A 325 -0.67 -16.80 12.11
CA ILE A 325 0.27 -16.50 11.02
C ILE A 325 1.68 -16.19 11.52
N ALA A 326 1.81 -15.66 12.74
CA ALA A 326 3.10 -15.43 13.40
C ALA A 326 2.98 -15.52 14.92
N ASP A 327 4.11 -15.65 15.59
CA ASP A 327 4.26 -15.57 17.05
C ASP A 327 5.09 -14.32 17.37
N LEU A 328 4.58 -13.49 18.26
CA LEU A 328 5.15 -12.20 18.67
C LEU A 328 5.94 -12.30 19.99
N ASP A 329 6.72 -13.35 20.18
CA ASP A 329 7.67 -13.52 21.30
C ASP A 329 7.08 -13.32 22.71
N THR A 330 6.08 -13.92 23.12
CA THR A 330 5.51 -13.79 24.50
C THR A 330 5.06 -12.37 24.90
N LEU A 331 4.95 -11.44 23.96
CA LEU A 331 4.38 -10.12 24.24
C LEU A 331 2.89 -10.26 24.59
N ARG A 332 2.49 -9.68 25.71
CA ARG A 332 1.07 -9.53 26.03
C ARG A 332 0.53 -8.28 25.37
N ILE A 333 -0.14 -8.46 24.24
CA ILE A 333 -0.78 -7.37 23.51
C ILE A 333 -2.12 -7.06 24.20
N TRP A 334 -2.38 -5.77 24.43
CA TRP A 334 -3.60 -5.28 25.07
C TRP A 334 -4.53 -4.57 24.08
N GLY A 335 -4.02 -4.06 22.99
CA GLY A 335 -4.79 -3.40 21.96
C GLY A 335 -3.95 -3.15 20.72
N ALA A 336 -4.58 -2.85 19.61
CA ALA A 336 -3.94 -2.59 18.34
C ALA A 336 -4.60 -1.43 17.60
N ALA A 337 -3.84 -0.77 16.74
CA ALA A 337 -4.33 0.24 15.82
C ALA A 337 -3.77 -0.04 14.42
N ALA A 338 -4.60 -0.02 13.40
CA ALA A 338 -4.13 0.04 12.02
C ALA A 338 -3.41 1.38 11.78
N ARG A 339 -2.28 1.35 11.08
CA ARG A 339 -1.50 2.55 10.81
C ARG A 339 -1.76 3.10 9.43
#